data_8481875d7442ba42398b94d4b940d144
#
_entry.id   8481875d7442ba42398b94d4b940d144
#
_cell.length_a   1.000
_cell.length_b   1.000
_cell.length_c   1.000
_cell.angle_alpha   90.00
_cell.angle_beta   90.00
_cell.angle_gamma   90.00
#
_symmetry.space_group_name_H-M   'P 1'
#
loop_
_entity.id
_entity.type
_entity.pdbx_description
1 polymer ?
#
loop_
_entity_poly.entity_id
_entity_poly.type
_entity_poly.pdbx_seq_one_letter_code
_entity_poly.pdbx_strand_id
1 'polypeptide(L)'
;MTARMNQKHAGMNFVEYAIGAGANASAHEGVGILRCFRSPLLSDTLEAIWDCDIPDGDFARALTIKCAPGTSLQLIGQYRKPAEIHQRTALLPAKCATQIQSHAVTLRPTGALGVVIVCLRSDAASRIVEAPLGEFANANLYLGDLFGPSEVAMCDDMLATAQTSEERIAGVHAFLLRHLRPHTDNLANRAALYLRKNPTMKMDCLAAKLGSSPRHLSRVFNAAFGVGPKRFARLARFQKILAERRNSRSWSQVAHACGLTDQAHLVREFHDIVGEAPTDFFTHELFIGADGMDEANLIIQHTGPTDRPLTKS
;
A
#
# COMPACT_ATOMS: atom_id res chain seq x y z
N MET A 1 18.92 -5.63 0.59
CA MET A 1 18.07 -5.29 1.75
C MET A 1 18.15 -6.42 2.76
N THR A 2 18.54 -6.14 3.98
CA THR A 2 18.59 -7.15 5.05
C THR A 2 17.46 -6.84 6.01
N ALA A 3 16.45 -7.70 6.09
CA ALA A 3 15.43 -7.61 7.14
C ALA A 3 16.10 -7.84 8.49
N ARG A 4 16.01 -6.89 9.41
CA ARG A 4 16.39 -7.08 10.81
C ARG A 4 15.18 -7.54 11.61
N MET A 5 15.39 -8.56 12.41
CA MET A 5 14.39 -9.28 13.20
C MET A 5 13.55 -8.39 14.12
N ASN A 6 12.32 -8.88 14.37
CA ASN A 6 11.37 -8.51 15.42
C ASN A 6 12.02 -7.84 16.64
N GLN A 7 11.91 -6.53 16.76
CA GLN A 7 12.19 -5.82 18.02
C GLN A 7 10.85 -5.60 18.75
N LYS A 8 10.75 -6.12 19.97
CA LYS A 8 9.66 -5.78 20.89
C LYS A 8 10.00 -4.49 21.61
N HIS A 9 9.37 -3.39 21.25
CA HIS A 9 9.38 -2.16 22.05
C HIS A 9 7.94 -1.85 22.50
N ALA A 10 7.76 -1.56 23.76
CA ALA A 10 6.47 -1.20 24.37
C ALA A 10 5.29 -2.15 24.03
N GLY A 11 5.54 -3.45 23.86
CA GLY A 11 4.51 -4.46 23.56
C GLY A 11 4.05 -4.52 22.11
N MET A 12 4.64 -3.72 21.22
CA MET A 12 4.36 -3.75 19.77
C MET A 12 5.42 -4.55 19.00
N ASN A 13 4.99 -5.37 18.06
CA ASN A 13 5.88 -6.13 17.18
C ASN A 13 6.03 -5.38 15.84
N PHE A 14 7.27 -5.00 15.53
CA PHE A 14 7.62 -4.33 14.27
C PHE A 14 8.46 -5.25 13.39
N VAL A 15 8.31 -5.09 12.07
CA VAL A 15 9.28 -5.56 11.08
C VAL A 15 10.01 -4.34 10.54
N GLU A 16 11.33 -4.33 10.66
CA GLU A 16 12.19 -3.23 10.23
C GLU A 16 12.98 -3.62 8.98
N TYR A 17 13.05 -2.70 8.05
CA TYR A 17 13.83 -2.82 6.82
C TYR A 17 14.75 -1.63 6.68
N ALA A 18 16.04 -1.88 6.46
CA ALA A 18 16.99 -0.85 6.09
C ALA A 18 16.91 -0.59 4.57
N ILE A 19 16.80 0.68 4.19
CA ILE A 19 16.79 1.14 2.80
C ILE A 19 18.12 1.85 2.56
N GLY A 20 19.06 1.25 1.82
CA GLY A 20 20.38 1.83 1.60
C GLY A 20 21.04 1.37 0.30
N ALA A 21 22.06 2.09 -0.13
CA ALA A 21 22.87 1.74 -1.27
C ALA A 21 23.79 0.55 -0.94
N GLY A 22 23.53 -0.61 -1.54
CA GLY A 22 24.47 -1.71 -1.71
C GLY A 22 24.95 -2.43 -0.45
N ALA A 23 25.41 -3.67 -0.63
CA ALA A 23 25.89 -4.59 0.42
C ALA A 23 27.19 -4.13 1.15
N ASN A 24 27.79 -2.98 0.80
CA ASN A 24 29.05 -2.47 1.33
C ASN A 24 28.95 -1.08 1.98
N ALA A 25 27.77 -0.51 2.16
CA ALA A 25 27.65 0.76 2.90
C ALA A 25 27.87 0.50 4.39
N SER A 26 28.88 1.14 4.96
CA SER A 26 29.10 1.19 6.41
C SER A 26 27.85 1.76 7.09
N ALA A 27 27.52 1.25 8.28
CA ALA A 27 26.26 1.46 8.99
C ALA A 27 25.92 2.93 9.36
N HIS A 28 26.59 3.93 8.80
CA HIS A 28 26.48 5.33 9.19
C HIS A 28 26.20 6.34 8.07
N GLU A 29 26.10 5.93 6.81
CA GLU A 29 25.86 6.88 5.71
C GLU A 29 24.48 6.64 5.08
N GLY A 30 23.49 7.49 5.44
CA GLY A 30 22.30 7.74 4.64
C GLY A 30 21.31 6.58 4.48
N VAL A 31 21.26 5.66 5.45
CA VAL A 31 20.31 4.52 5.38
C VAL A 31 18.93 4.98 5.81
N GLY A 32 17.96 4.91 4.92
CA GLY A 32 16.55 5.08 5.26
C GLY A 32 16.05 3.87 6.06
N ILE A 33 15.08 4.11 6.93
CA ILE A 33 14.43 3.06 7.72
C ILE A 33 12.96 2.99 7.31
N LEU A 34 12.49 1.78 7.08
CA LEU A 34 11.08 1.48 6.91
C LEU A 34 10.65 0.51 7.97
N ARG A 35 9.60 0.85 8.71
CA ARG A 35 9.00 -0.02 9.72
C ARG A 35 7.56 -0.33 9.40
N CYS A 36 7.18 -1.57 9.63
CA CYS A 36 5.83 -2.08 9.47
C CYS A 36 5.29 -2.55 10.81
N PHE A 37 4.09 -2.11 11.15
CA PHE A 37 3.35 -2.56 12.31
C PHE A 37 2.00 -3.13 11.90
N ARG A 38 1.65 -4.30 12.46
CA ARG A 38 0.33 -4.92 12.33
C ARG A 38 -0.32 -5.00 13.70
N SER A 39 -1.47 -4.38 13.82
CA SER A 39 -2.21 -4.36 15.08
C SER A 39 -3.05 -5.63 15.26
N PRO A 40 -2.85 -6.42 16.32
CA PRO A 40 -3.78 -7.50 16.65
C PRO A 40 -5.19 -7.00 16.95
N LEU A 41 -5.31 -5.79 17.54
CA LEU A 41 -6.60 -5.20 17.92
C LEU A 41 -7.41 -4.70 16.72
N LEU A 42 -6.74 -4.38 15.59
CA LEU A 42 -7.35 -3.87 14.37
C LEU A 42 -7.21 -4.82 13.18
N SER A 43 -6.89 -6.08 13.40
CA SER A 43 -6.57 -7.06 12.35
C SER A 43 -7.69 -7.30 11.34
N ASP A 44 -8.93 -7.01 11.70
CA ASP A 44 -10.11 -7.07 10.84
C ASP A 44 -10.34 -5.79 10.01
N THR A 45 -9.65 -4.69 10.33
CA THR A 45 -9.83 -3.36 9.74
C THR A 45 -8.56 -2.82 9.11
N LEU A 46 -7.42 -3.09 9.73
CA LEU A 46 -6.10 -2.57 9.37
C LEU A 46 -5.24 -3.69 8.78
N GLU A 47 -4.64 -3.44 7.62
CA GLU A 47 -3.63 -4.31 7.04
C GLU A 47 -2.26 -4.05 7.69
N ALA A 48 -1.85 -2.79 7.71
CA ALA A 48 -0.60 -2.37 8.34
C ALA A 48 -0.54 -0.85 8.57
N ILE A 49 0.33 -0.41 9.47
CA ILE A 49 0.87 0.95 9.55
C ILE A 49 2.34 0.87 9.15
N TRP A 50 2.72 1.73 8.21
CA TRP A 50 4.08 1.88 7.74
C TRP A 50 4.63 3.21 8.18
N ASP A 51 5.87 3.24 8.64
CA ASP A 51 6.65 4.46 8.84
C ASP A 51 7.92 4.37 8.01
N CYS A 52 8.09 5.30 7.10
CA CYS A 52 9.27 5.44 6.24
C CYS A 52 9.98 6.72 6.62
N ASP A 53 11.22 6.61 7.08
CA ASP A 53 12.08 7.73 7.45
C ASP A 53 13.40 7.65 6.68
N ILE A 54 13.59 8.58 5.74
CA ILE A 54 14.78 8.67 4.91
C ILE A 54 15.39 10.05 5.12
N PRO A 55 16.61 10.16 5.65
CA PRO A 55 17.28 11.43 5.91
C PRO A 55 17.55 12.19 4.60
N ASP A 56 17.77 13.50 4.69
CA ASP A 56 18.14 14.33 3.53
C ASP A 56 19.53 13.92 3.01
N GLY A 57 19.68 13.90 1.70
CA GLY A 57 20.91 13.55 1.02
C GLY A 57 20.67 13.16 -0.43
N ASP A 58 21.75 12.87 -1.13
CA ASP A 58 21.71 12.47 -2.54
C ASP A 58 20.95 11.16 -2.72
N PHE A 59 21.04 10.26 -1.75
CA PHE A 59 20.27 9.02 -1.74
C PHE A 59 18.76 9.30 -1.79
N ALA A 60 18.22 10.17 -0.92
CA ALA A 60 16.81 10.50 -0.91
C ALA A 60 16.34 11.10 -2.25
N ARG A 61 17.15 12.01 -2.82
CA ARG A 61 16.84 12.68 -4.11
C ARG A 61 16.92 11.75 -5.31
N ALA A 62 17.73 10.68 -5.22
CA ALA A 62 17.86 9.67 -6.26
C ALA A 62 16.78 8.58 -6.19
N LEU A 63 15.91 8.59 -5.16
CA LEU A 63 14.86 7.61 -5.03
C LEU A 63 13.70 7.88 -5.96
N THR A 64 13.17 6.80 -6.49
CA THR A 64 11.88 6.75 -7.15
C THR A 64 11.01 5.71 -6.42
N ILE A 65 9.86 6.13 -5.93
CA ILE A 65 8.96 5.28 -5.17
C ILE A 65 7.75 4.99 -6.03
N LYS A 66 7.59 3.75 -6.45
CA LYS A 66 6.43 3.31 -7.21
C LYS A 66 5.38 2.71 -6.27
N CYS A 67 4.25 3.38 -6.16
CA CYS A 67 3.10 2.89 -5.42
C CYS A 67 2.28 1.99 -6.34
N ALA A 68 2.27 0.70 -6.08
CA ALA A 68 1.51 -0.26 -6.86
C ALA A 68 0.00 -0.10 -6.62
N PRO A 69 -0.84 -0.33 -7.62
CA PRO A 69 -2.28 -0.33 -7.45
C PRO A 69 -2.72 -1.40 -6.45
N GLY A 70 -3.79 -1.08 -5.70
CA GLY A 70 -4.28 -2.00 -4.69
C GLY A 70 -5.73 -1.77 -4.33
N THR A 71 -6.23 -2.60 -3.44
CA THR A 71 -7.63 -2.56 -2.99
C THR A 71 -7.80 -1.82 -1.66
N SER A 72 -6.73 -1.40 -1.00
CA SER A 72 -6.77 -0.77 0.32
C SER A 72 -7.05 0.73 0.21
N LEU A 73 -7.74 1.28 1.21
CA LEU A 73 -7.75 2.71 1.48
C LEU A 73 -6.48 3.06 2.25
N GLN A 74 -5.72 4.03 1.78
CA GLN A 74 -4.53 4.50 2.47
C GLN A 74 -4.77 5.88 3.09
N LEU A 75 -4.37 6.06 4.37
CA LEU A 75 -4.26 7.37 5.00
C LEU A 75 -2.77 7.70 5.09
N ILE A 76 -2.39 8.88 4.59
CA ILE A 76 -1.00 9.29 4.42
C ILE A 76 -0.75 10.55 5.24
N GLY A 77 0.25 10.48 6.13
CA GLY A 77 0.72 11.62 6.90
C GLY A 77 2.20 11.85 6.67
N GLN A 78 2.58 12.88 5.90
CA GLN A 78 3.98 13.26 5.72
C GLN A 78 4.40 14.20 6.85
N TYR A 79 5.54 13.93 7.49
CA TYR A 79 6.12 14.72 8.60
C TYR A 79 7.48 15.32 8.28
N ARG A 80 8.00 15.10 7.06
CA ARG A 80 9.16 15.76 6.49
C ARG A 80 8.78 16.44 5.18
N LYS A 81 9.72 16.59 4.24
CA LYS A 81 9.45 17.22 2.94
C LYS A 81 8.47 16.41 2.12
N PRO A 82 7.53 17.06 1.42
CA PRO A 82 6.56 16.36 0.59
C PRO A 82 7.25 15.69 -0.60
N ALA A 83 6.70 14.54 -1.02
CA ALA A 83 7.09 13.91 -2.27
C ALA A 83 6.34 14.51 -3.46
N GLU A 84 6.96 14.50 -4.63
CA GLU A 84 6.35 14.90 -5.89
C GLU A 84 5.70 13.69 -6.59
N ILE A 85 4.49 13.88 -7.13
CA ILE A 85 3.82 12.91 -8.00
C ILE A 85 4.35 13.12 -9.42
N HIS A 86 5.21 12.20 -9.88
CA HIS A 86 5.90 12.34 -11.16
C HIS A 86 4.97 12.56 -12.36
N GLN A 87 3.87 11.79 -12.43
CA GLN A 87 2.93 11.86 -13.57
C GLN A 87 2.14 13.18 -13.64
N ARG A 88 2.10 13.96 -12.58
CA ARG A 88 1.30 15.19 -12.47
C ARG A 88 2.13 16.43 -12.24
N THR A 89 3.43 16.29 -12.02
CA THR A 89 4.35 17.38 -11.62
C THR A 89 3.75 18.19 -10.46
N ALA A 90 3.18 17.50 -9.49
CA ALA A 90 2.49 18.10 -8.34
C ALA A 90 2.93 17.42 -7.05
N LEU A 91 2.98 18.18 -5.97
CA LEU A 91 3.27 17.60 -4.66
C LEU A 91 2.12 16.72 -4.17
N LEU A 92 2.47 15.59 -3.58
CA LEU A 92 1.52 14.78 -2.85
C LEU A 92 1.05 15.59 -1.62
N PRO A 93 -0.26 15.76 -1.38
CA PRO A 93 -0.72 16.47 -0.19
C PRO A 93 -0.15 15.85 1.09
N ALA A 94 0.30 16.69 2.02
CA ALA A 94 0.97 16.22 3.23
C ALA A 94 0.09 15.32 4.10
N LYS A 95 -1.21 15.55 4.09
CA LYS A 95 -2.22 14.82 4.86
C LYS A 95 -3.36 14.43 3.93
N CYS A 96 -3.30 13.23 3.37
CA CYS A 96 -4.33 12.80 2.43
C CYS A 96 -4.73 11.33 2.63
N ALA A 97 -5.94 11.03 2.18
CA ALA A 97 -6.39 9.67 1.97
C ALA A 97 -6.38 9.37 0.46
N THR A 98 -5.94 8.18 0.10
CA THR A 98 -6.04 7.68 -1.27
C THR A 98 -6.96 6.48 -1.28
N GLN A 99 -8.01 6.58 -2.08
CA GLN A 99 -8.92 5.46 -2.31
C GLN A 99 -8.26 4.47 -3.30
N ILE A 100 -8.95 3.40 -3.65
CA ILE A 100 -8.48 2.38 -4.59
C ILE A 100 -7.81 3.03 -5.81
N GLN A 101 -6.51 2.82 -5.95
CA GLN A 101 -5.74 3.29 -7.09
C GLN A 101 -5.79 2.25 -8.21
N SER A 102 -6.24 2.66 -9.39
CA SER A 102 -6.35 1.77 -10.54
C SER A 102 -5.06 1.63 -11.36
N HIS A 103 -4.10 2.51 -11.14
CA HIS A 103 -2.83 2.59 -11.85
C HIS A 103 -1.69 2.85 -10.86
N ALA A 104 -0.48 2.47 -11.23
CA ALA A 104 0.70 2.79 -10.46
C ALA A 104 0.94 4.30 -10.40
N VAL A 105 1.34 4.80 -9.24
CA VAL A 105 1.74 6.19 -9.03
C VAL A 105 3.22 6.20 -8.68
N THR A 106 3.98 7.07 -9.33
CA THR A 106 5.41 7.25 -9.07
C THR A 106 5.63 8.52 -8.25
N LEU A 107 6.27 8.38 -7.10
CA LEU A 107 6.65 9.49 -6.22
C LEU A 107 8.16 9.71 -6.26
N ARG A 108 8.58 10.97 -6.18
CA ARG A 108 9.97 11.38 -6.04
C ARG A 108 10.11 12.23 -4.77
N PRO A 109 10.95 11.83 -3.81
CA PRO A 109 11.26 12.68 -2.67
C PRO A 109 11.90 13.99 -3.13
N THR A 110 11.49 15.11 -2.52
CA THR A 110 12.10 16.43 -2.77
C THR A 110 13.26 16.73 -1.82
N GLY A 111 13.60 15.79 -0.96
CA GLY A 111 14.65 15.83 0.07
C GLY A 111 14.38 14.75 1.11
N ALA A 112 14.60 15.04 2.39
CA ALA A 112 14.27 14.11 3.47
C ALA A 112 12.81 13.66 3.36
N LEU A 113 12.58 12.35 3.30
CA LEU A 113 11.24 11.76 3.25
C LEU A 113 10.88 11.21 4.64
N GLY A 114 9.78 11.70 5.19
CA GLY A 114 9.19 11.17 6.41
C GLY A 114 7.69 10.99 6.17
N VAL A 115 7.21 9.74 6.21
CA VAL A 115 5.80 9.45 5.93
C VAL A 115 5.30 8.27 6.74
N VAL A 116 4.15 8.44 7.37
CA VAL A 116 3.36 7.32 7.91
C VAL A 116 2.22 7.02 6.95
N ILE A 117 2.06 5.74 6.61
CA ILE A 117 1.01 5.23 5.73
C ILE A 117 0.20 4.19 6.49
N VAL A 118 -1.09 4.44 6.63
CA VAL A 118 -2.07 3.52 7.20
C VAL A 118 -2.78 2.81 6.06
N CYS A 119 -2.69 1.49 5.98
CA CYS A 119 -3.39 0.69 4.98
C CYS A 119 -4.62 0.06 5.61
N LEU A 120 -5.80 0.59 5.28
CA LEU A 120 -7.08 0.06 5.75
C LEU A 120 -7.65 -0.92 4.72
N ARG A 121 -8.20 -2.01 5.21
CA ARG A 121 -8.95 -2.96 4.38
C ARG A 121 -10.18 -2.28 3.80
N SER A 122 -10.37 -2.33 2.50
CA SER A 122 -11.51 -1.69 1.83
C SER A 122 -12.87 -2.19 2.34
N ASP A 123 -12.96 -3.48 2.66
CA ASP A 123 -14.19 -4.10 3.20
C ASP A 123 -14.53 -3.65 4.64
N ALA A 124 -13.59 -2.99 5.33
CA ALA A 124 -13.75 -2.51 6.70
C ALA A 124 -13.36 -1.04 6.91
N ALA A 125 -12.91 -0.33 5.87
CA ALA A 125 -12.46 1.06 5.96
C ALA A 125 -13.53 2.02 6.52
N SER A 126 -14.81 1.73 6.30
CA SER A 126 -15.94 2.48 6.85
C SER A 126 -16.02 2.48 8.39
N ARG A 127 -15.30 1.57 9.05
CA ARG A 127 -15.16 1.59 10.52
C ARG A 127 -14.28 2.73 11.02
N ILE A 128 -13.43 3.27 10.17
CA ILE A 128 -12.51 4.38 10.51
C ILE A 128 -12.94 5.66 9.82
N VAL A 129 -13.33 5.58 8.53
CA VAL A 129 -13.64 6.74 7.69
C VAL A 129 -15.13 6.76 7.34
N GLU A 130 -15.82 7.82 7.74
CA GLU A 130 -17.24 8.03 7.42
C GLU A 130 -17.37 9.00 6.24
N ALA A 131 -17.21 8.48 5.03
CA ALA A 131 -17.35 9.26 3.80
C ALA A 131 -17.82 8.36 2.65
N PRO A 132 -18.47 8.93 1.63
CA PRO A 132 -18.83 8.21 0.40
C PRO A 132 -17.58 7.97 -0.45
N LEU A 133 -16.72 7.07 0.00
CA LEU A 133 -15.38 6.83 -0.57
C LEU A 133 -15.41 6.54 -2.07
N GLY A 134 -16.53 6.01 -2.58
CA GLY A 134 -16.68 5.71 -4.01
C GLY A 134 -16.60 6.93 -4.93
N GLU A 135 -16.88 8.12 -4.44
CA GLU A 135 -16.80 9.36 -5.23
C GLU A 135 -15.35 9.82 -5.44
N PHE A 136 -14.40 9.26 -4.70
CA PHE A 136 -13.01 9.69 -4.64
C PHE A 136 -12.01 8.70 -5.22
N ALA A 137 -12.47 7.75 -6.03
CA ALA A 137 -11.58 6.79 -6.69
C ALA A 137 -10.53 7.52 -7.55
N ASN A 138 -9.25 7.12 -7.43
CA ASN A 138 -8.10 7.74 -8.09
C ASN A 138 -7.86 9.23 -7.72
N ALA A 139 -8.45 9.71 -6.63
CA ALA A 139 -8.22 11.04 -6.08
C ALA A 139 -7.51 10.97 -4.72
N ASN A 140 -6.90 12.09 -4.34
CA ASN A 140 -6.37 12.29 -3.00
C ASN A 140 -7.34 13.22 -2.25
N LEU A 141 -7.83 12.75 -1.11
CA LEU A 141 -8.69 13.55 -0.22
C LEU A 141 -7.86 14.15 0.90
N TYR A 142 -8.15 15.37 1.28
CA TYR A 142 -7.56 15.93 2.48
C TYR A 142 -8.11 15.24 3.73
N LEU A 143 -7.25 14.83 4.66
CA LEU A 143 -7.70 14.14 5.88
C LEU A 143 -8.63 14.98 6.74
N GLY A 144 -8.52 16.32 6.68
CA GLY A 144 -9.40 17.22 7.40
C GLY A 144 -10.87 17.13 6.96
N ASP A 145 -11.13 16.76 5.70
CA ASP A 145 -12.48 16.55 5.20
C ASP A 145 -13.09 15.23 5.75
N LEU A 146 -12.24 14.30 6.19
CA LEU A 146 -12.66 13.00 6.71
C LEU A 146 -12.78 12.97 8.25
N PHE A 147 -11.87 13.63 8.96
CA PHE A 147 -11.75 13.56 10.41
C PHE A 147 -11.99 14.89 11.12
N GLY A 148 -12.10 15.99 10.36
CA GLY A 148 -12.13 17.34 10.87
C GLY A 148 -10.74 17.96 11.03
N PRO A 149 -10.62 19.30 10.84
CA PRO A 149 -9.33 20.00 10.86
C PRO A 149 -8.57 19.87 12.18
N SER A 150 -9.28 19.89 13.31
CA SER A 150 -8.68 19.81 14.66
C SER A 150 -8.02 18.46 14.93
N GLU A 151 -8.67 17.36 14.53
CA GLU A 151 -8.11 16.00 14.67
C GLU A 151 -6.87 15.83 13.81
N VAL A 152 -6.87 16.39 12.60
CA VAL A 152 -5.71 16.33 11.70
C VAL A 152 -4.57 17.18 12.24
N ALA A 153 -4.85 18.37 12.79
CA ALA A 153 -3.82 19.21 13.42
C ALA A 153 -3.17 18.50 14.62
N MET A 154 -3.95 17.85 15.49
CA MET A 154 -3.41 17.06 16.60
C MET A 154 -2.52 15.89 16.11
N CYS A 155 -2.95 15.21 15.05
CA CYS A 155 -2.15 14.14 14.45
C CYS A 155 -0.86 14.69 13.84
N ASP A 156 -0.90 15.88 13.23
CA ASP A 156 0.26 16.54 12.64
C ASP A 156 1.28 16.93 13.71
N ASP A 157 0.84 17.57 14.79
CA ASP A 157 1.68 17.91 15.93
C ASP A 157 2.33 16.66 16.56
N MET A 158 1.57 15.59 16.68
CA MET A 158 2.08 14.31 17.19
C MET A 158 3.16 13.74 16.25
N LEU A 159 2.93 13.72 14.93
CA LEU A 159 3.92 13.24 13.97
C LEU A 159 5.18 14.11 13.93
N ALA A 160 5.04 15.44 14.08
CA ALA A 160 6.15 16.39 14.07
C ALA A 160 7.00 16.31 15.33
N THR A 161 6.40 16.02 16.50
CA THR A 161 7.08 15.99 17.80
C THR A 161 7.66 14.63 18.14
N ALA A 162 7.13 13.55 17.58
CA ALA A 162 7.59 12.19 17.80
C ALA A 162 9.05 12.01 17.34
N GLN A 163 9.91 11.54 18.25
CA GLN A 163 11.32 11.36 17.99
C GLN A 163 11.64 10.02 17.34
N THR A 164 10.77 9.03 17.58
CA THR A 164 10.98 7.65 17.09
C THR A 164 9.83 7.19 16.21
N SER A 165 10.10 6.17 15.40
CA SER A 165 9.08 5.50 14.60
C SER A 165 8.02 4.84 15.47
N GLU A 166 8.43 4.29 16.61
CA GLU A 166 7.55 3.66 17.58
C GLU A 166 6.52 4.66 18.13
N GLU A 167 6.97 5.86 18.47
CA GLU A 167 6.08 6.93 18.94
C GLU A 167 5.10 7.36 17.85
N ARG A 168 5.57 7.52 16.61
CA ARG A 168 4.69 7.86 15.47
C ARG A 168 3.63 6.80 15.24
N ILE A 169 4.05 5.53 15.18
CA ILE A 169 3.14 4.41 14.96
C ILE A 169 2.16 4.26 16.15
N ALA A 170 2.63 4.40 17.38
CA ALA A 170 1.77 4.33 18.56
C ALA A 170 0.72 5.45 18.57
N GLY A 171 1.10 6.68 18.23
CA GLY A 171 0.18 7.81 18.12
C GLY A 171 -0.88 7.61 17.03
N VAL A 172 -0.46 7.16 15.84
CA VAL A 172 -1.40 6.85 14.75
C VAL A 172 -2.30 5.67 15.12
N HIS A 173 -1.78 4.63 15.76
CA HIS A 173 -2.59 3.50 16.22
C HIS A 173 -3.64 3.94 17.24
N ALA A 174 -3.27 4.80 18.21
CA ALA A 174 -4.21 5.37 19.17
C ALA A 174 -5.28 6.23 18.48
N PHE A 175 -4.90 7.01 17.46
CA PHE A 175 -5.84 7.76 16.64
C PHE A 175 -6.86 6.83 15.96
N LEU A 176 -6.41 5.73 15.35
CA LEU A 176 -7.30 4.77 14.70
C LEU A 176 -8.25 4.10 15.69
N LEU A 177 -7.78 3.75 16.89
CA LEU A 177 -8.62 3.16 17.93
C LEU A 177 -9.72 4.11 18.41
N ARG A 178 -9.44 5.41 18.52
CA ARG A 178 -10.46 6.43 18.88
C ARG A 178 -11.55 6.57 17.82
N HIS A 179 -11.20 6.38 16.54
CA HIS A 179 -12.13 6.48 15.42
C HIS A 179 -12.80 5.15 15.05
N LEU A 180 -12.43 4.06 15.75
CA LEU A 180 -12.96 2.73 15.44
C LEU A 180 -14.45 2.63 15.79
N ARG A 181 -15.24 2.33 14.79
CA ARG A 181 -16.70 2.14 14.89
C ARG A 181 -17.09 0.67 14.79
N PRO A 182 -18.30 0.31 15.25
CA PRO A 182 -18.83 -1.02 15.02
C PRO A 182 -18.81 -1.40 13.54
N HIS A 183 -18.68 -2.69 13.28
CA HIS A 183 -18.70 -3.20 11.91
C HIS A 183 -20.10 -3.02 11.31
N THR A 184 -20.17 -2.40 10.13
CA THR A 184 -21.40 -2.31 9.35
C THR A 184 -21.36 -3.38 8.27
N ASP A 185 -22.15 -4.43 8.45
CA ASP A 185 -22.31 -5.47 7.43
C ASP A 185 -23.21 -4.95 6.31
N ASN A 186 -22.65 -4.74 5.13
CA ASN A 186 -23.38 -4.35 3.93
C ASN A 186 -22.96 -5.18 2.72
N LEU A 187 -23.78 -5.13 1.68
CA LEU A 187 -23.58 -5.93 0.47
C LEU A 187 -22.23 -5.65 -0.20
N ALA A 188 -21.78 -4.38 -0.26
CA ALA A 188 -20.53 -4.01 -0.89
C ALA A 188 -19.31 -4.54 -0.10
N ASN A 189 -19.31 -4.38 1.22
CA ASN A 189 -18.24 -4.86 2.09
C ASN A 189 -18.11 -6.39 2.03
N ARG A 190 -19.23 -7.11 2.09
CA ARG A 190 -19.22 -8.58 1.92
C ARG A 190 -18.66 -9.00 0.56
N ALA A 191 -19.06 -8.30 -0.52
CA ALA A 191 -18.55 -8.58 -1.84
C ALA A 191 -17.04 -8.31 -1.95
N ALA A 192 -16.54 -7.20 -1.40
CA ALA A 192 -15.13 -6.88 -1.38
C ALA A 192 -14.31 -7.95 -0.63
N LEU A 193 -14.80 -8.39 0.54
CA LEU A 193 -14.18 -9.47 1.31
C LEU A 193 -14.08 -10.77 0.50
N TYR A 194 -15.16 -11.17 -0.22
CA TYR A 194 -15.13 -12.36 -1.07
C TYR A 194 -14.15 -12.22 -2.23
N LEU A 195 -14.13 -11.07 -2.91
CA LEU A 195 -13.24 -10.84 -4.05
C LEU A 195 -11.76 -10.75 -3.64
N ARG A 196 -11.46 -10.24 -2.45
CA ARG A 196 -10.08 -10.27 -1.91
C ARG A 196 -9.61 -11.70 -1.67
N LYS A 197 -10.45 -12.53 -1.05
CA LYS A 197 -10.14 -13.94 -0.77
C LYS A 197 -10.11 -14.80 -2.03
N ASN A 198 -10.99 -14.52 -2.98
CA ASN A 198 -11.12 -15.26 -4.23
C ASN A 198 -11.32 -14.31 -5.42
N PRO A 199 -10.25 -13.71 -5.96
CA PRO A 199 -10.34 -12.74 -7.05
C PRO A 199 -10.73 -13.35 -8.40
N THR A 200 -10.82 -14.66 -8.50
CA THR A 200 -11.27 -15.38 -9.71
C THR A 200 -12.75 -15.72 -9.71
N MET A 201 -13.47 -15.37 -8.63
CA MET A 201 -14.89 -15.65 -8.48
C MET A 201 -15.72 -14.97 -9.58
N LYS A 202 -16.57 -15.75 -10.26
CA LYS A 202 -17.49 -15.22 -11.28
C LYS A 202 -18.56 -14.33 -10.62
N MET A 203 -18.92 -13.23 -11.30
CA MET A 203 -19.86 -12.24 -10.77
C MET A 203 -21.25 -12.81 -10.50
N ASP A 204 -21.71 -13.72 -11.34
CA ASP A 204 -23.03 -14.36 -11.14
C ASP A 204 -23.01 -15.25 -9.87
N CYS A 205 -21.91 -15.98 -9.65
CA CYS A 205 -21.72 -16.79 -8.44
C CYS A 205 -21.64 -15.92 -7.18
N LEU A 206 -20.92 -14.78 -7.25
CA LEU A 206 -20.83 -13.84 -6.14
C LEU A 206 -22.19 -13.23 -5.81
N ALA A 207 -22.91 -12.77 -6.83
CA ALA A 207 -24.24 -12.18 -6.66
C ALA A 207 -25.24 -13.19 -6.06
N ALA A 208 -25.28 -14.42 -6.58
CA ALA A 208 -26.11 -15.48 -6.05
C ALA A 208 -25.76 -15.80 -4.59
N LYS A 209 -24.47 -15.92 -4.26
CA LYS A 209 -23.99 -16.16 -2.89
C LYS A 209 -24.39 -15.05 -1.90
N LEU A 210 -24.52 -13.83 -2.38
CA LEU A 210 -24.90 -12.65 -1.58
C LEU A 210 -26.40 -12.35 -1.62
N GLY A 211 -27.22 -13.19 -2.26
CA GLY A 211 -28.64 -12.98 -2.39
C GLY A 211 -29.01 -11.73 -3.20
N SER A 212 -28.23 -11.41 -4.23
CA SER A 212 -28.38 -10.21 -5.04
C SER A 212 -28.36 -10.50 -6.53
N SER A 213 -28.81 -9.56 -7.35
CA SER A 213 -28.56 -9.61 -8.80
C SER A 213 -27.19 -9.04 -9.15
N PRO A 214 -26.54 -9.50 -10.22
CA PRO A 214 -25.24 -8.94 -10.69
C PRO A 214 -25.30 -7.43 -10.95
N ARG A 215 -26.41 -6.94 -11.48
CA ARG A 215 -26.63 -5.51 -11.76
C ARG A 215 -26.72 -4.69 -10.47
N HIS A 216 -27.48 -5.14 -9.50
CA HIS A 216 -27.61 -4.46 -8.20
C HIS A 216 -26.28 -4.48 -7.45
N LEU A 217 -25.62 -5.65 -7.38
CA LEU A 217 -24.30 -5.79 -6.79
C LEU A 217 -23.29 -4.83 -7.40
N SER A 218 -23.19 -4.76 -8.74
CA SER A 218 -22.27 -3.85 -9.42
C SER A 218 -22.55 -2.39 -9.10
N ARG A 219 -23.81 -1.98 -9.05
CA ARG A 219 -24.22 -0.61 -8.71
C ARG A 219 -23.80 -0.23 -7.28
N VAL A 220 -24.14 -1.08 -6.31
CA VAL A 220 -23.85 -0.84 -4.89
C VAL A 220 -22.33 -0.86 -4.64
N PHE A 221 -21.62 -1.79 -5.27
CA PHE A 221 -20.18 -1.90 -5.17
C PHE A 221 -19.46 -0.68 -5.74
N ASN A 222 -19.89 -0.22 -6.93
CA ASN A 222 -19.30 0.97 -7.54
C ASN A 222 -19.57 2.24 -6.73
N ALA A 223 -20.75 2.38 -6.15
CA ALA A 223 -21.06 3.49 -5.25
C ALA A 223 -20.19 3.48 -3.97
N ALA A 224 -19.86 2.30 -3.45
CA ALA A 224 -19.05 2.17 -2.24
C ALA A 224 -17.54 2.38 -2.48
N PHE A 225 -17.02 1.90 -3.62
CA PHE A 225 -15.58 1.84 -3.88
C PHE A 225 -15.11 2.65 -5.08
N GLY A 226 -16.00 3.26 -5.86
CA GLY A 226 -15.68 4.03 -7.07
C GLY A 226 -15.11 3.20 -8.23
N VAL A 227 -15.05 1.88 -8.05
CA VAL A 227 -14.64 0.92 -9.07
C VAL A 227 -15.61 -0.25 -9.10
N GLY A 228 -15.81 -0.81 -10.29
CA GLY A 228 -16.66 -2.01 -10.40
C GLY A 228 -16.01 -3.26 -9.82
N PRO A 229 -16.81 -4.27 -9.40
CA PRO A 229 -16.31 -5.49 -8.76
C PRO A 229 -15.32 -6.28 -9.62
N LYS A 230 -15.44 -6.25 -10.96
CA LYS A 230 -14.47 -6.88 -11.87
C LYS A 230 -13.09 -6.20 -11.82
N ARG A 231 -13.07 -4.84 -11.77
CA ARG A 231 -11.82 -4.08 -11.64
C ARG A 231 -11.16 -4.34 -10.29
N PHE A 232 -11.96 -4.33 -9.23
CA PHE A 232 -11.51 -4.66 -7.88
C PHE A 232 -10.89 -6.07 -7.81
N ALA A 233 -11.56 -7.07 -8.39
CA ALA A 233 -11.04 -8.44 -8.46
C ALA A 233 -9.70 -8.53 -9.21
N ARG A 234 -9.53 -7.75 -10.31
CA ARG A 234 -8.25 -7.67 -11.02
C ARG A 234 -7.14 -7.08 -10.12
N LEU A 235 -7.43 -6.03 -9.36
CA LEU A 235 -6.47 -5.44 -8.42
C LEU A 235 -6.12 -6.41 -7.30
N ALA A 236 -7.09 -7.09 -6.72
CA ALA A 236 -6.87 -8.12 -5.71
C ALA A 236 -6.01 -9.29 -6.24
N ARG A 237 -6.25 -9.70 -7.50
CA ARG A 237 -5.42 -10.72 -8.16
C ARG A 237 -4.00 -10.22 -8.42
N PHE A 238 -3.84 -8.96 -8.83
CA PHE A 238 -2.53 -8.34 -9.00
C PHE A 238 -1.74 -8.34 -7.67
N GLN A 239 -2.35 -7.97 -6.56
CA GLN A 239 -1.71 -8.05 -5.24
C GLN A 239 -1.30 -9.50 -4.91
N LYS A 240 -2.16 -10.48 -5.23
CA LYS A 240 -1.82 -11.90 -5.07
C LYS A 240 -0.63 -12.31 -5.96
N ILE A 241 -0.53 -11.79 -7.19
CA ILE A 241 0.65 -12.04 -8.07
C ILE A 241 1.92 -11.53 -7.40
N LEU A 242 1.90 -10.31 -6.83
CA LEU A 242 3.04 -9.76 -6.12
C LEU A 242 3.45 -10.64 -4.93
N ALA A 243 2.51 -11.08 -4.12
CA ALA A 243 2.75 -11.95 -2.96
C ALA A 243 3.31 -13.32 -3.38
N GLU A 244 2.70 -13.98 -4.38
CA GLU A 244 3.14 -15.30 -4.87
C GLU A 244 4.54 -15.25 -5.49
N ARG A 245 4.91 -14.16 -6.18
CA ARG A 245 6.24 -13.99 -6.76
C ARG A 245 7.33 -13.87 -5.70
N ARG A 246 7.05 -13.21 -4.58
CA ARG A 246 7.97 -13.11 -3.44
C ARG A 246 8.37 -14.47 -2.85
N ASN A 247 7.50 -15.47 -2.97
CA ASN A 247 7.77 -16.84 -2.54
C ASN A 247 8.69 -17.60 -3.53
N SER A 248 9.47 -16.90 -4.36
CA SER A 248 10.44 -17.44 -5.32
C SER A 248 9.85 -18.44 -6.34
N ARG A 249 8.56 -18.36 -6.62
CA ARG A 249 7.87 -19.19 -7.61
C ARG A 249 8.21 -18.75 -9.03
N SER A 250 8.24 -19.69 -9.97
CA SER A 250 8.34 -19.36 -11.40
C SER A 250 7.07 -18.62 -11.86
N TRP A 251 7.18 -17.81 -12.91
CA TRP A 251 6.03 -17.09 -13.47
C TRP A 251 4.86 -17.99 -13.86
N SER A 252 5.15 -19.19 -14.34
CA SER A 252 4.12 -20.19 -14.65
C SER A 252 3.40 -20.67 -13.38
N GLN A 253 4.13 -20.93 -12.30
CA GLN A 253 3.54 -21.29 -11.00
C GLN A 253 2.72 -20.17 -10.41
N VAL A 254 3.19 -18.91 -10.52
CA VAL A 254 2.45 -17.72 -10.08
C VAL A 254 1.16 -17.58 -10.88
N ALA A 255 1.21 -17.71 -12.22
CA ALA A 255 0.02 -17.64 -13.06
C ALA A 255 -1.04 -18.65 -12.60
N HIS A 256 -0.64 -19.90 -12.41
CA HIS A 256 -1.54 -20.97 -11.95
C HIS A 256 -2.12 -20.69 -10.56
N ALA A 257 -1.28 -20.28 -9.58
CA ALA A 257 -1.71 -19.94 -8.22
C ALA A 257 -2.69 -18.77 -8.18
N CYS A 258 -2.59 -17.85 -9.16
CA CYS A 258 -3.48 -16.69 -9.29
C CYS A 258 -4.70 -16.95 -10.20
N GLY A 259 -4.89 -18.19 -10.67
CA GLY A 259 -6.05 -18.57 -11.51
C GLY A 259 -5.99 -17.97 -12.91
N LEU A 260 -4.79 -17.72 -13.44
CA LEU A 260 -4.55 -17.31 -14.82
C LEU A 260 -4.26 -18.52 -15.68
N THR A 261 -4.61 -18.45 -16.97
CA THR A 261 -4.49 -19.57 -17.91
C THR A 261 -3.03 -19.97 -18.13
N ASP A 262 -2.16 -18.97 -18.27
CA ASP A 262 -0.75 -19.15 -18.59
C ASP A 262 0.06 -17.89 -18.23
N GLN A 263 1.39 -17.98 -18.41
CA GLN A 263 2.30 -16.88 -18.17
C GLN A 263 2.03 -15.67 -19.09
N ALA A 264 1.62 -15.89 -20.34
CA ALA A 264 1.35 -14.80 -21.27
C ALA A 264 0.12 -13.97 -20.83
N HIS A 265 -0.89 -14.63 -20.28
CA HIS A 265 -2.05 -13.97 -19.67
C HIS A 265 -1.61 -13.13 -18.44
N LEU A 266 -0.73 -13.68 -17.59
CA LEU A 266 -0.17 -12.93 -16.45
C LEU A 266 0.57 -11.69 -16.91
N VAL A 267 1.45 -11.79 -17.90
CA VAL A 267 2.23 -10.67 -18.44
C VAL A 267 1.31 -9.56 -18.98
N ARG A 268 0.28 -9.93 -19.74
CA ARG A 268 -0.70 -8.94 -20.25
C ARG A 268 -1.46 -8.24 -19.13
N GLU A 269 -1.97 -9.00 -18.17
CA GLU A 269 -2.73 -8.42 -17.05
C GLU A 269 -1.85 -7.53 -16.18
N PHE A 270 -0.60 -7.92 -15.95
CA PHE A 270 0.38 -7.15 -15.20
C PHE A 270 0.70 -5.83 -15.91
N HIS A 271 1.01 -5.89 -17.21
CA HIS A 271 1.28 -4.71 -18.03
C HIS A 271 0.09 -3.75 -18.08
N ASP A 272 -1.13 -4.25 -18.19
CA ASP A 272 -2.35 -3.43 -18.16
C ASP A 272 -2.55 -2.64 -16.85
N ILE A 273 -1.96 -3.13 -15.74
CA ILE A 273 -2.13 -2.52 -14.42
C ILE A 273 -0.98 -1.55 -14.10
N VAL A 274 0.26 -1.92 -14.39
CA VAL A 274 1.45 -1.12 -14.00
C VAL A 274 2.19 -0.50 -15.17
N GLY A 275 1.86 -0.85 -16.42
CA GLY A 275 2.45 -0.26 -17.62
C GLY A 275 3.79 -0.88 -18.05
N GLU A 276 4.26 -1.94 -17.40
CA GLU A 276 5.52 -2.62 -17.71
C GLU A 276 5.43 -4.13 -17.53
N ALA A 277 6.41 -4.87 -18.04
CA ALA A 277 6.44 -6.33 -17.90
C ALA A 277 6.82 -6.74 -16.46
N PRO A 278 6.31 -7.89 -15.97
CA PRO A 278 6.65 -8.38 -14.63
C PRO A 278 8.16 -8.50 -14.39
N THR A 279 8.92 -8.98 -15.37
CA THR A 279 10.38 -9.08 -15.26
C THR A 279 11.04 -7.75 -14.99
N ASP A 280 10.66 -6.71 -15.71
CA ASP A 280 11.24 -5.37 -15.60
C ASP A 280 10.84 -4.74 -14.25
N PHE A 281 9.56 -4.88 -13.90
CA PHE A 281 9.04 -4.43 -12.61
C PHE A 281 9.83 -5.01 -11.43
N PHE A 282 10.20 -6.29 -11.46
CA PHE A 282 10.92 -6.96 -10.37
C PHE A 282 12.46 -6.85 -10.45
N THR A 283 13.03 -6.32 -11.52
CA THR A 283 14.50 -6.24 -11.71
C THR A 283 15.11 -5.00 -11.02
N HIS A 284 14.36 -3.91 -10.90
CA HIS A 284 14.85 -2.61 -10.43
C HIS A 284 14.47 -2.27 -8.99
N GLU A 285 14.08 -3.26 -8.17
CA GLU A 285 13.27 -2.98 -7.00
C GLU A 285 13.88 -3.38 -5.68
N LEU A 286 13.86 -2.41 -4.77
CA LEU A 286 13.83 -2.66 -3.34
C LEU A 286 12.39 -3.02 -2.98
N PHE A 287 12.04 -4.32 -3.00
CA PHE A 287 10.74 -4.76 -2.52
C PHE A 287 10.64 -4.54 -1.02
N ILE A 288 9.67 -3.75 -0.61
CA ILE A 288 9.26 -3.65 0.76
C ILE A 288 8.23 -4.75 0.98
N GLY A 289 8.64 -5.81 1.64
CA GLY A 289 7.75 -6.91 2.01
C GLY A 289 8.28 -8.30 1.63
N ALA A 290 9.46 -8.67 2.11
CA ALA A 290 9.79 -10.07 2.35
C ALA A 290 9.19 -10.49 3.69
N ASP A 291 8.84 -11.75 3.86
CA ASP A 291 8.36 -12.36 5.09
C ASP A 291 6.97 -11.93 5.60
N GLY A 292 5.93 -12.44 4.93
CA GLY A 292 4.57 -12.44 5.47
C GLY A 292 3.75 -11.17 5.24
N MET A 293 4.12 -10.35 4.27
CA MET A 293 3.36 -9.15 3.90
C MET A 293 2.59 -9.40 2.60
N ASP A 294 1.41 -9.96 2.74
CA ASP A 294 0.56 -10.32 1.60
C ASP A 294 0.05 -9.13 0.78
N GLU A 295 0.25 -7.86 1.24
CA GLU A 295 -0.42 -6.70 0.66
C GLU A 295 0.41 -5.40 0.64
N ALA A 296 1.76 -5.44 0.57
CA ALA A 296 2.54 -4.21 0.45
C ALA A 296 2.48 -3.63 -0.97
N ASN A 297 1.88 -2.45 -1.08
CA ASN A 297 1.73 -1.73 -2.35
C ASN A 297 2.85 -0.70 -2.60
N LEU A 298 3.92 -0.74 -1.83
CA LEU A 298 5.00 0.24 -1.92
C LEU A 298 6.27 -0.41 -2.47
N ILE A 299 6.80 0.17 -3.53
CA ILE A 299 8.01 -0.28 -4.22
C ILE A 299 8.96 0.90 -4.29
N ILE A 300 10.16 0.74 -3.74
CA ILE A 300 11.19 1.79 -3.77
C ILE A 300 12.25 1.40 -4.79
N GLN A 301 12.49 2.27 -5.77
CA GLN A 301 13.53 2.14 -6.78
C GLN A 301 14.62 3.21 -6.54
N HIS A 302 15.87 2.81 -6.70
CA HIS A 302 17.00 3.74 -6.74
C HIS A 302 17.42 3.98 -8.19
N THR A 303 17.23 5.20 -8.70
CA THR A 303 17.58 5.59 -10.08
C THR A 303 18.96 6.23 -10.22
N GLY A 304 19.83 6.10 -9.21
CA GLY A 304 21.21 6.55 -9.29
C GLY A 304 22.03 5.73 -10.30
N PRO A 305 23.14 6.26 -10.82
CA PRO A 305 23.99 5.53 -11.75
C PRO A 305 24.53 4.27 -11.07
N THR A 306 24.04 3.13 -11.48
CA THR A 306 24.63 1.84 -11.15
C THR A 306 25.88 1.67 -12.01
N ASP A 307 27.03 2.18 -11.53
CA ASP A 307 28.33 1.75 -12.05
C ASP A 307 28.56 0.30 -11.61
N ARG A 308 28.05 -0.64 -12.44
CA ARG A 308 28.72 -1.94 -12.67
C ARG A 308 28.02 -2.69 -13.80
N PRO A 309 28.75 -3.07 -14.85
CA PRO A 309 28.27 -4.04 -15.81
C PRO A 309 28.17 -5.40 -15.10
N LEU A 310 27.00 -6.05 -15.23
CA LEU A 310 26.85 -7.45 -14.88
C LEU A 310 27.77 -8.27 -15.78
N THR A 311 28.93 -8.67 -15.28
CA THR A 311 29.75 -9.70 -15.90
C THR A 311 28.98 -11.01 -15.83
N LYS A 312 28.59 -11.48 -17.00
CA LYS A 312 28.13 -12.86 -17.22
C LYS A 312 29.31 -13.80 -16.91
N SER A 313 29.10 -14.73 -16.04
CA SER A 313 29.80 -16.03 -15.99
C SER A 313 28.79 -17.14 -15.78
#